data_f96f770a1ab12e8883b9e6a1b7d13ff4
#
_entry.id   f96f770a1ab12e8883b9e6a1b7d13ff4
#
_cell.length_a   1.000
_cell.length_b   1.000
_cell.length_c   1.000
_cell.angle_alpha   90.00
_cell.angle_beta   90.00
_cell.angle_gamma   90.00
#
_symmetry.space_group_name_H-M   'P 1'
#
loop_
_entity.id
_entity.type
_entity.pdbx_description
1 polymer ?
#
loop_
_entity_poly.entity_id
_entity_poly.type
_entity_poly.pdbx_seq_one_letter_code
_entity_poly.pdbx_strand_id
1 'polypeptide(L)' 'MFAAVLDTCVLWPSLQRDIILTLAAHRFFKPLWSIEILEELEFHETRKLIDHGIPSQAAELRAQRLVKKMKMHFPKSVVL' A
#
# COMPACT_ATOMS: atom_id res chain seq x y z
N MET A 1 11.22 17.72 -7.38
CA MET A 1 10.58 16.39 -7.29
C MET A 1 9.06 16.57 -7.36
N PHE A 2 8.43 15.86 -8.27
CA PHE A 2 6.97 15.93 -8.35
C PHE A 2 6.31 14.97 -7.38
N ALA A 3 5.05 15.25 -7.05
CA ALA A 3 4.23 14.41 -6.20
C ALA A 3 3.13 13.75 -7.03
N ALA A 4 2.80 12.52 -6.70
CA ALA A 4 1.75 11.78 -7.41
C ALA A 4 0.79 11.16 -6.40
N VAL A 5 -0.51 11.36 -6.64
CA VAL A 5 -1.55 10.71 -5.85
C VAL A 5 -1.71 9.28 -6.37
N LEU A 6 -1.56 8.31 -5.48
CA LEU A 6 -1.65 6.89 -5.80
C LEU A 6 -2.94 6.35 -5.21
N ASP A 7 -3.82 5.83 -6.05
CA ASP A 7 -5.05 5.22 -5.58
C ASP A 7 -4.90 3.70 -5.44
N THR A 8 -5.97 3.04 -5.00
CA THR A 8 -5.95 1.60 -4.73
C THR A 8 -5.65 0.79 -5.97
N CYS A 9 -6.12 1.22 -7.14
CA CYS A 9 -5.88 0.50 -8.41
C CYS A 9 -4.40 0.42 -8.75
N VAL A 10 -3.63 1.42 -8.35
CA VAL A 10 -2.18 1.46 -8.57
C VAL A 10 -1.45 0.63 -7.51
N LEU A 11 -1.90 0.67 -6.28
CA LEU A 11 -1.20 0.06 -5.15
C LEU A 11 -1.58 -1.40 -4.90
N TRP A 12 -2.73 -1.84 -5.40
CA TRP A 12 -3.23 -3.18 -5.13
C TRP A 12 -2.39 -4.30 -5.75
N PRO A 13 -1.99 -4.24 -7.04
CA PRO A 13 -1.15 -5.30 -7.60
C PRO A 13 0.23 -5.29 -6.96
N SER A 14 0.63 -6.42 -6.35
CA SER A 14 1.85 -6.49 -5.54
C SER A 14 3.12 -6.10 -6.30
N LEU A 15 3.30 -6.61 -7.52
CA LEU A 15 4.49 -6.30 -8.31
C LEU A 15 4.54 -4.82 -8.67
N GLN A 16 3.41 -4.28 -9.12
CA GLN A 16 3.30 -2.87 -9.48
C GLN A 16 3.57 -1.98 -8.27
N ARG A 17 2.99 -2.34 -7.12
CA ARG A 17 3.22 -1.63 -5.86
C ARG A 17 4.69 -1.61 -5.49
N ASP A 18 5.36 -2.77 -5.57
CA ASP A 18 6.77 -2.86 -5.21
C ASP A 18 7.64 -1.97 -6.09
N ILE A 19 7.37 -1.94 -7.39
CA ILE A 19 8.10 -1.08 -8.33
C ILE A 19 7.87 0.39 -7.98
N ILE A 20 6.62 0.78 -7.79
CA ILE A 20 6.26 2.18 -7.53
C ILE A 20 6.83 2.65 -6.21
N LEU A 21 6.74 1.84 -5.14
CA LEU A 21 7.27 2.21 -3.84
C LEU A 21 8.79 2.22 -3.83
N THR A 22 9.43 1.35 -4.61
CA THR A 22 10.89 1.37 -4.78
C THR A 22 11.33 2.68 -5.44
N LEU A 23 10.64 3.10 -6.50
CA LEU A 23 10.94 4.37 -7.15
C LEU A 23 10.75 5.55 -6.20
N ALA A 24 9.70 5.52 -5.39
CA ALA A 24 9.45 6.56 -4.38
C ALA A 24 10.54 6.57 -3.31
N ALA A 25 11.00 5.39 -2.88
CA ALA A 25 12.06 5.28 -1.88
C ALA A 25 13.39 5.86 -2.41
N HIS A 26 13.62 5.76 -3.72
CA HIS A 26 14.78 6.36 -4.38
C HIS A 26 14.56 7.81 -4.80
N ARG A 27 13.46 8.41 -4.32
CA ARG A 27 13.14 9.84 -4.51
C ARG A 27 12.91 10.26 -5.94
N PHE A 28 12.45 9.35 -6.80
CA PHE A 28 12.02 9.72 -8.14
C PHE A 28 10.74 10.56 -8.11
N PHE A 29 9.91 10.36 -7.09
CA PHE A 29 8.71 11.16 -6.88
C PHE A 29 8.27 11.01 -5.42
N LYS A 30 7.36 11.90 -4.99
CA LYS A 30 6.76 11.83 -3.66
C LYS A 30 5.39 11.16 -3.78
N PRO A 31 5.18 9.99 -3.15
CA PRO A 31 3.87 9.34 -3.18
C PRO A 31 2.91 10.04 -2.23
N LEU A 32 1.64 10.12 -2.63
CA LEU A 32 0.58 10.68 -1.80
C LEU A 32 -0.60 9.73 -1.81
N TRP A 33 -1.18 9.48 -0.66
CA TRP A 33 -2.39 8.67 -0.52
C TRP A 33 -3.20 9.15 0.66
N SER A 34 -4.51 8.81 0.66
CA SER A 34 -5.40 9.13 1.76
C SER A 34 -5.51 7.95 2.72
N ILE A 35 -6.08 8.21 3.90
CA ILE A 35 -6.41 7.14 4.86
C ILE A 35 -7.37 6.14 4.20
N GLU A 36 -8.36 6.63 3.44
CA GLU A 36 -9.34 5.77 2.77
C GLU A 36 -8.68 4.85 1.77
N ILE A 37 -7.70 5.35 1.02
CA ILE A 37 -6.95 4.53 0.07
C ILE A 37 -6.19 3.42 0.79
N LEU A 38 -5.57 3.73 1.93
CA LEU A 38 -4.86 2.73 2.72
C LEU A 38 -5.82 1.68 3.30
N GLU A 39 -7.00 2.09 3.74
CA GLU A 39 -8.01 1.16 4.22
C GLU A 39 -8.51 0.24 3.10
N GLU A 40 -8.75 0.78 1.92
CA GLU A 40 -9.13 -0.02 0.76
C GLU A 40 -8.02 -1.00 0.37
N LEU A 41 -6.78 -0.55 0.39
CA LEU A 41 -5.64 -1.40 0.10
C LEU A 41 -5.56 -2.56 1.09
N GLU A 42 -5.71 -2.28 2.37
CA GLU A 42 -5.71 -3.31 3.42
C GLU A 42 -6.82 -4.32 3.18
N PHE A 43 -8.02 -3.86 2.84
CA PHE A 43 -9.15 -4.73 2.55
C PHE A 43 -8.89 -5.62 1.35
N HIS A 44 -8.42 -5.06 0.25
CA HIS A 44 -8.15 -5.81 -0.97
C HIS A 44 -6.99 -6.79 -0.80
N GLU A 45 -5.96 -6.39 -0.07
CA GLU A 45 -4.82 -7.28 0.20
C GLU A 45 -5.27 -8.47 1.05
N THR A 46 -6.09 -8.23 2.07
CA THR A 46 -6.65 -9.30 2.90
C THR A 46 -7.44 -10.29 2.05
N ARG A 47 -8.34 -9.78 1.20
CA ARG A 47 -9.14 -10.62 0.33
C ARG A 47 -8.29 -11.44 -0.63
N LYS A 48 -7.29 -10.80 -1.23
CA LYS A 48 -6.38 -11.49 -2.15
C LYS A 48 -5.64 -12.64 -1.46
N LEU A 49 -5.15 -12.41 -0.25
CA LEU A 49 -4.44 -13.45 0.49
C LEU A 49 -5.36 -14.61 0.87
N ILE A 50 -6.60 -14.31 1.28
CA ILE A 50 -7.58 -15.35 1.57
C ILE A 50 -7.86 -16.17 0.33
N ASP A 51 -8.04 -15.54 -0.81
CA ASP A 51 -8.31 -16.22 -2.08
C ASP A 51 -7.15 -17.12 -2.51
N HIS A 52 -5.94 -16.82 -2.05
CA HIS A 52 -4.76 -17.65 -2.31
C HIS A 52 -4.51 -18.69 -1.20
N GLY A 53 -5.46 -18.91 -0.32
CA GLY A 53 -5.41 -19.98 0.67
C GLY A 53 -4.80 -19.59 2.02
N ILE A 54 -4.51 -18.30 2.26
CA ILE A 54 -4.03 -17.85 3.55
C ILE A 54 -5.21 -17.76 4.53
N PRO A 55 -5.10 -18.32 5.75
CA PRO A 55 -6.16 -18.17 6.75
C PRO A 55 -6.48 -16.71 7.03
N SER A 56 -7.74 -16.39 7.23
CA SER A 56 -8.20 -15.01 7.34
C SER A 56 -7.44 -14.18 8.39
N GLN A 57 -7.16 -14.78 9.55
CA GLN A 57 -6.43 -14.08 10.60
C GLN A 57 -5.01 -13.71 10.18
N ALA A 58 -4.32 -14.65 9.53
CA ALA A 58 -2.97 -14.38 9.01
C ALA A 58 -3.01 -13.37 7.86
N ALA A 59 -4.03 -13.44 7.01
CA ALA A 59 -4.21 -12.51 5.91
C ALA A 59 -4.39 -11.07 6.42
N GLU A 60 -5.22 -10.90 7.43
CA GLU A 60 -5.44 -9.59 8.05
C GLU A 60 -4.16 -9.02 8.63
N LEU A 61 -3.38 -9.85 9.33
CA LEU A 61 -2.12 -9.40 9.92
C LEU A 61 -1.11 -8.98 8.85
N ARG A 62 -1.03 -9.71 7.75
CA ARG A 62 -0.12 -9.37 6.64
C ARG A 62 -0.52 -8.04 5.98
N ALA A 63 -1.83 -7.86 5.76
CA ALA A 63 -2.33 -6.62 5.17
C ALA A 63 -2.08 -5.42 6.09
N GLN A 64 -2.29 -5.60 7.39
CA GLN A 64 -2.00 -4.57 8.38
C GLN A 64 -0.52 -4.19 8.42
N ARG A 65 0.36 -5.19 8.33
CA ARG A 65 1.80 -4.96 8.30
C ARG A 65 2.22 -4.20 7.05
N LEU A 66 1.63 -4.51 5.91
CA LEU A 66 1.90 -3.79 4.67
C LEU A 66 1.59 -2.31 4.83
N VAL A 67 0.38 -1.99 5.27
CA VAL A 67 -0.04 -0.59 5.45
C VAL A 67 0.81 0.12 6.50
N LYS A 68 1.13 -0.58 7.58
CA LYS A 68 1.98 -0.03 8.63
C LYS A 68 3.37 0.32 8.10
N LYS A 69 3.97 -0.57 7.29
CA LYS A 69 5.27 -0.31 6.68
C LYS A 69 5.21 0.89 5.74
N MET A 70 4.15 1.00 4.96
CA MET A 70 3.98 2.15 4.07
C MET A 70 3.93 3.46 4.86
N LYS A 71 3.20 3.48 5.96
CA LYS A 71 3.14 4.67 6.83
C LYS A 71 4.48 4.98 7.47
N MET A 72 5.24 3.96 7.86
CA MET A 72 6.55 4.15 8.50
C MET A 72 7.60 4.66 7.52
N HIS A 73 7.62 4.12 6.31
CA HIS A 73 8.63 4.49 5.31
C HIS A 73 8.28 5.80 4.60
N PHE A 74 7.00 6.16 4.56
CA PHE A 74 6.52 7.38 3.90
C PHE A 74 5.61 8.16 4.85
N PRO A 75 6.15 8.66 5.99
CA PRO A 75 5.30 9.28 7.02
C PRO A 75 4.62 10.57 6.59
N LYS A 76 5.12 11.24 5.55
CA LYS A 76 4.54 12.48 5.05
C LYS A 76 3.63 12.27 3.83
N SER A 77 3.34 11.04 3.48
CA SER A 77 2.56 10.72 2.27
C SER A 77 1.07 10.60 2.55
N VAL A 78 0.67 10.49 3.80
CA VAL A 78 -0.75 10.47 4.15
C VAL A 78 -1.26 11.90 4.15
N VAL A 79 -2.18 12.21 3.25
CA VAL A 79 -2.65 13.59 3.02
C VAL A 79 -4.16 13.71 3.15
N LEU A 80 -4.79 13.03 4.02
CA LEU A 80 -6.22 13.20 4.36
C LEU A 80 -6.78 11.97 5.05
#